data_a960b3a4ff939e88bf6eff621806e5fc
#
_entry.id   a960b3a4ff939e88bf6eff621806e5fc
#
_cell.length_a   1.000
_cell.length_b   1.000
_cell.length_c   1.000
_cell.angle_alpha   90.00
_cell.angle_beta   90.00
_cell.angle_gamma   90.00
#
_symmetry.space_group_name_H-M   'P 1'
#
loop_
_entity.id
_entity.type
_entity.pdbx_description
1 polymer ?
#
loop_
_entity_poly.entity_id
_entity_poly.type
_entity_poly.pdbx_seq_one_letter_code
_entity_poly.pdbx_strand_id
1 'polypeptide(L)'
;MAVVSIVIPVYYNAASLPALAGRLNWLAAENPRHQFEFIYVDDGSGDDSFKVLQEIASADPRVRVVKLARNVGSTTAVLAGISYTSGDCVGFIAADLQDPPEAFTEMIRFWEGGAKVVLAMRKDRRGDPFSTRLLAVIFNWLFQKLVFPRLSPQGIGFFLIDRGVANLLIQSKEKNAFIPGMLLWMGFEPAILTYERAPREHGV
;
A
#
# COMPACT_ATOMS: atom_id res chain seq x y z
N MET A 1 9.30 -2.88 20.81
CA MET A 1 9.74 -3.57 19.58
C MET A 1 8.48 -4.17 18.96
N ALA A 2 8.15 -3.77 17.74
CA ALA A 2 6.94 -4.21 17.04
C ALA A 2 7.32 -4.87 15.72
N VAL A 3 6.43 -5.70 15.17
CA VAL A 3 6.55 -6.26 13.83
C VAL A 3 5.72 -5.42 12.86
N VAL A 4 6.34 -4.94 11.79
CA VAL A 4 5.70 -4.16 10.73
C VAL A 4 5.59 -5.03 9.48
N SER A 5 4.37 -5.29 9.04
CA SER A 5 4.11 -6.02 7.80
C SER A 5 3.91 -5.02 6.65
N ILE A 6 4.55 -5.25 5.51
CA ILE A 6 4.28 -4.47 4.30
C ILE A 6 3.77 -5.40 3.22
N VAL A 7 2.57 -5.12 2.72
CA VAL A 7 1.92 -5.87 1.62
C VAL A 7 2.15 -5.16 0.30
N ILE A 8 2.64 -5.89 -0.69
CA ILE A 8 3.01 -5.38 -2.01
C ILE A 8 2.30 -6.22 -3.08
N PRO A 9 1.18 -5.77 -3.65
CA PRO A 9 0.58 -6.43 -4.81
C PRO A 9 1.46 -6.21 -6.04
N VAL A 10 1.64 -7.27 -6.81
CA VAL A 10 2.50 -7.32 -8.00
C VAL A 10 1.70 -7.79 -9.19
N TYR A 11 1.74 -7.03 -10.29
CA TYR A 11 1.17 -7.41 -11.58
C TYR A 11 1.96 -6.79 -12.72
N TYR A 12 2.73 -7.62 -13.43
CA TYR A 12 3.65 -7.18 -14.50
C TYR A 12 4.67 -6.13 -14.03
N ASN A 13 5.37 -6.40 -12.94
CA ASN A 13 6.32 -5.48 -12.30
C ASN A 13 7.76 -6.01 -12.26
N ALA A 14 8.14 -7.03 -13.05
CA ALA A 14 9.45 -7.67 -12.99
C ALA A 14 10.63 -6.66 -12.93
N ALA A 15 10.57 -5.58 -13.73
CA ALA A 15 11.63 -4.59 -13.82
C ALA A 15 11.78 -3.71 -12.56
N SER A 16 10.71 -3.43 -11.82
CA SER A 16 10.73 -2.55 -10.64
C SER A 16 11.02 -3.28 -9.34
N LEU A 17 10.77 -4.60 -9.28
CA LEU A 17 10.89 -5.38 -8.05
C LEU A 17 12.27 -5.36 -7.38
N PRO A 18 13.41 -5.47 -8.09
CA PRO A 18 14.73 -5.43 -7.44
C PRO A 18 15.01 -4.08 -6.77
N ALA A 19 14.64 -2.98 -7.44
CA ALA A 19 14.81 -1.64 -6.90
C ALA A 19 13.91 -1.40 -5.68
N LEU A 20 12.65 -1.87 -5.73
CA LEU A 20 11.73 -1.79 -4.59
C LEU A 20 12.24 -2.60 -3.40
N ALA A 21 12.73 -3.82 -3.61
CA ALA A 21 13.30 -4.65 -2.55
C ALA A 21 14.49 -3.96 -1.88
N GLY A 22 15.37 -3.32 -2.66
CA GLY A 22 16.46 -2.51 -2.13
C GLY A 22 16.00 -1.36 -1.23
N ARG A 23 14.95 -0.62 -1.65
CA ARG A 23 14.38 0.48 -0.85
C ARG A 23 13.68 -0.03 0.43
N LEU A 24 12.98 -1.17 0.37
CA LEU A 24 12.38 -1.80 1.55
C LEU A 24 13.44 -2.32 2.53
N ASN A 25 14.55 -2.84 2.03
CA ASN A 25 15.70 -3.21 2.86
C ASN A 25 16.31 -1.99 3.57
N TRP A 26 16.44 -0.88 2.86
CA TRP A 26 16.86 0.39 3.45
C TRP A 26 15.88 0.85 4.54
N LEU A 27 14.57 0.82 4.27
CA LEU A 27 13.54 1.15 5.25
C LEU A 27 13.71 0.34 6.55
N ALA A 28 13.91 -0.97 6.44
CA ALA A 28 14.11 -1.83 7.60
C ALA A 28 15.40 -1.48 8.38
N ALA A 29 16.49 -1.15 7.67
CA ALA A 29 17.76 -0.74 8.28
C ALA A 29 17.65 0.58 9.04
N GLU A 30 16.89 1.55 8.51
CA GLU A 30 16.64 2.85 9.16
C GLU A 30 15.70 2.75 10.38
N ASN A 31 14.99 1.63 10.54
CA ASN A 31 14.05 1.42 11.64
C ASN A 31 14.42 0.19 12.51
N PRO A 32 15.64 0.12 13.11
CA PRO A 32 16.17 -1.08 13.78
C PRO A 32 15.42 -1.45 15.08
N ARG A 33 14.52 -0.58 15.55
CA ARG A 33 13.64 -0.85 16.69
C ARG A 33 12.49 -1.77 16.38
N HIS A 34 12.23 -2.03 15.07
CA HIS A 34 11.13 -2.85 14.58
C HIS A 34 11.66 -4.04 13.80
N GLN A 35 10.89 -5.11 13.76
CA GLN A 35 11.06 -6.19 12.81
C GLN A 35 10.15 -5.93 11.60
N PHE A 36 10.62 -6.31 10.42
CA PHE A 36 9.83 -6.17 9.19
C PHE A 36 9.56 -7.52 8.58
N GLU A 37 8.37 -7.67 7.98
CA GLU A 37 8.04 -8.73 7.03
C GLU A 37 7.45 -8.11 5.76
N PHE A 38 7.82 -8.64 4.61
CA PHE A 38 7.40 -8.16 3.29
C PHE A 38 6.59 -9.23 2.59
N ILE A 39 5.31 -8.98 2.35
CA ILE A 39 4.37 -9.92 1.73
C ILE A 39 4.12 -9.47 0.29
N TYR A 40 4.81 -10.07 -0.66
CA TYR A 40 4.55 -9.83 -2.08
C TYR A 40 3.43 -10.76 -2.56
N VAL A 41 2.44 -10.18 -3.24
CA VAL A 41 1.31 -10.93 -3.78
C VAL A 41 1.33 -10.81 -5.29
N ASP A 42 1.77 -11.86 -5.98
CA ASP A 42 1.72 -11.95 -7.44
C ASP A 42 0.27 -12.22 -7.89
N ASP A 43 -0.35 -11.22 -8.51
CA ASP A 43 -1.73 -11.25 -8.98
C ASP A 43 -1.84 -11.90 -10.37
N GLY A 44 -1.19 -13.05 -10.55
CA GLY A 44 -1.24 -13.82 -11.80
C GLY A 44 -0.48 -13.16 -12.94
N SER A 45 0.71 -12.62 -12.68
CA SER A 45 1.58 -12.05 -13.70
C SER A 45 1.99 -13.09 -14.76
N GLY A 46 2.01 -12.65 -16.02
CA GLY A 46 2.45 -13.46 -17.16
C GLY A 46 3.90 -13.20 -17.59
N ASP A 47 4.57 -12.23 -16.94
CA ASP A 47 5.99 -11.91 -17.14
C ASP A 47 6.88 -12.62 -16.11
N ASP A 48 8.16 -12.24 -16.02
CA ASP A 48 9.11 -12.79 -15.06
C ASP A 48 8.91 -12.32 -13.61
N SER A 49 7.85 -11.57 -13.28
CA SER A 49 7.61 -11.03 -11.93
C SER A 49 7.70 -12.11 -10.85
N PHE A 50 7.01 -13.24 -11.04
CA PHE A 50 7.02 -14.31 -10.04
C PHE A 50 8.42 -14.92 -9.85
N LYS A 51 9.19 -15.10 -10.93
CA LYS A 51 10.56 -15.60 -10.88
C LYS A 51 11.46 -14.64 -10.08
N VAL A 52 11.38 -13.34 -10.37
CA VAL A 52 12.14 -12.31 -9.63
C VAL A 52 11.75 -12.31 -8.15
N LEU A 53 10.47 -12.49 -7.82
CA LEU A 53 10.02 -12.59 -6.42
C LEU A 53 10.60 -13.82 -5.72
N GLN A 54 10.72 -14.97 -6.39
CA GLN A 54 11.35 -16.16 -5.82
C GLN A 54 12.84 -15.93 -5.52
N GLU A 55 13.55 -15.21 -6.39
CA GLU A 55 14.94 -14.83 -6.20
C GLU A 55 15.10 -13.89 -4.99
N ILE A 56 14.23 -12.87 -4.86
CA ILE A 56 14.21 -11.97 -3.72
C ILE A 56 13.93 -12.72 -2.42
N ALA A 57 12.93 -13.61 -2.41
CA ALA A 57 12.57 -14.40 -1.21
C ALA A 57 13.67 -15.39 -0.79
N SER A 58 14.45 -15.92 -1.73
CA SER A 58 15.58 -16.79 -1.40
C SER A 58 16.76 -16.02 -0.78
N ALA A 59 16.88 -14.73 -1.07
CA ALA A 59 17.94 -13.86 -0.54
C ALA A 59 17.58 -13.18 0.78
N ASP A 60 16.29 -13.03 1.09
CA ASP A 60 15.81 -12.33 2.29
C ASP A 60 14.72 -13.13 3.02
N PRO A 61 15.02 -13.68 4.21
CA PRO A 61 14.05 -14.48 4.98
C PRO A 61 12.84 -13.69 5.49
N ARG A 62 12.86 -12.37 5.43
CA ARG A 62 11.73 -11.50 5.78
C ARG A 62 10.68 -11.46 4.66
N VAL A 63 11.02 -11.92 3.46
CA VAL A 63 10.16 -11.90 2.28
C VAL A 63 9.34 -13.17 2.18
N ARG A 64 8.04 -13.00 2.01
CA ARG A 64 7.10 -14.07 1.69
C ARG A 64 6.41 -13.76 0.37
N VAL A 65 6.23 -14.75 -0.47
CA VAL A 65 5.58 -14.62 -1.77
C VAL A 65 4.29 -15.43 -1.79
N VAL A 66 3.20 -14.78 -2.12
CA VAL A 66 1.88 -15.38 -2.37
C VAL A 66 1.61 -15.29 -3.85
N LYS A 67 1.35 -16.41 -4.52
CA LYS A 67 0.96 -16.45 -5.93
C LYS A 67 -0.52 -16.73 -6.05
N LEU A 68 -1.25 -15.84 -6.69
CA LEU A 68 -2.64 -16.05 -7.01
C LEU A 68 -2.78 -16.83 -8.33
N ALA A 69 -3.84 -17.63 -8.44
CA ALA A 69 -4.07 -18.48 -9.62
C ALA A 69 -4.39 -17.68 -10.89
N ARG A 70 -4.86 -16.43 -10.76
CA ARG A 70 -5.18 -15.52 -11.84
C ARG A 70 -5.23 -14.08 -11.34
N ASN A 71 -5.27 -13.13 -12.23
CA ASN A 71 -5.56 -11.74 -11.88
C ASN A 71 -6.95 -11.61 -11.26
N VAL A 72 -7.00 -11.09 -10.03
CA VAL A 72 -8.22 -10.81 -9.26
C VAL A 72 -8.36 -9.32 -8.91
N GLY A 73 -7.40 -8.50 -9.31
CA GLY A 73 -7.34 -7.07 -9.08
C GLY A 73 -6.59 -6.68 -7.79
N SER A 74 -5.95 -5.52 -7.85
CA SER A 74 -5.06 -5.01 -6.80
C SER A 74 -5.68 -5.03 -5.40
N THR A 75 -6.94 -4.60 -5.26
CA THR A 75 -7.63 -4.60 -3.96
C THR A 75 -7.74 -5.99 -3.35
N THR A 76 -8.14 -6.99 -4.16
CA THR A 76 -8.26 -8.38 -3.69
C THR A 76 -6.89 -8.97 -3.37
N ALA A 77 -5.87 -8.65 -4.17
CA ALA A 77 -4.49 -9.05 -3.90
C ALA A 77 -3.97 -8.47 -2.57
N VAL A 78 -4.28 -7.18 -2.28
CA VAL A 78 -3.94 -6.56 -0.99
C VAL A 78 -4.64 -7.26 0.16
N LEU A 79 -5.95 -7.53 0.08
CA LEU A 79 -6.68 -8.24 1.14
C LEU A 79 -6.14 -9.67 1.35
N ALA A 80 -5.81 -10.36 0.27
CA ALA A 80 -5.12 -11.65 0.34
C ALA A 80 -3.78 -11.52 1.06
N GLY A 81 -2.96 -10.52 0.71
CA GLY A 81 -1.69 -10.26 1.37
C GLY A 81 -1.83 -9.97 2.86
N ILE A 82 -2.80 -9.14 3.26
CA ILE A 82 -3.10 -8.84 4.66
C ILE A 82 -3.39 -10.11 5.46
N SER A 83 -4.07 -11.10 4.87
CA SER A 83 -4.36 -12.38 5.56
C SER A 83 -3.13 -13.23 5.86
N TYR A 84 -2.00 -12.97 5.20
CA TYR A 84 -0.71 -13.63 5.44
C TYR A 84 0.22 -12.83 6.36
N THR A 85 -0.19 -11.65 6.83
CA THR A 85 0.63 -10.82 7.72
C THR A 85 0.50 -11.22 9.17
N SER A 86 1.59 -11.08 9.94
CA SER A 86 1.64 -11.37 11.39
C SER A 86 1.94 -10.13 12.24
N GLY A 87 2.35 -9.01 11.63
CA GLY A 87 2.83 -7.82 12.32
C GLY A 87 1.77 -7.08 13.13
N ASP A 88 2.22 -6.24 14.05
CA ASP A 88 1.38 -5.39 14.92
C ASP A 88 0.70 -4.25 14.13
N CYS A 89 1.29 -3.87 13.00
CA CYS A 89 0.69 -2.97 12.02
C CYS A 89 0.96 -3.48 10.60
N VAL A 90 0.12 -3.06 9.65
CA VAL A 90 0.15 -3.51 8.26
C VAL A 90 0.14 -2.32 7.32
N GLY A 91 1.20 -2.19 6.55
CA GLY A 91 1.32 -1.25 5.44
C GLY A 91 0.94 -1.88 4.10
N PHE A 92 0.51 -1.05 3.17
CA PHE A 92 0.32 -1.38 1.77
C PHE A 92 1.10 -0.39 0.91
N ILE A 93 1.80 -0.86 -0.13
CA ILE A 93 2.45 -0.02 -1.13
C ILE A 93 2.43 -0.70 -2.50
N ALA A 94 2.28 0.06 -3.57
CA ALA A 94 2.33 -0.45 -4.94
C ALA A 94 3.77 -0.81 -5.37
N ALA A 95 3.90 -1.79 -6.28
CA ALA A 95 5.21 -2.25 -6.76
C ALA A 95 5.83 -1.37 -7.87
N ASP A 96 5.20 -0.27 -8.27
CA ASP A 96 5.56 0.54 -9.44
C ASP A 96 6.60 1.65 -9.17
N LEU A 97 7.17 1.70 -7.96
CA LEU A 97 8.16 2.69 -7.50
C LEU A 97 7.67 4.15 -7.46
N GLN A 98 6.38 4.41 -7.72
CA GLN A 98 5.86 5.77 -7.71
C GLN A 98 5.69 6.33 -6.29
N ASP A 99 5.39 5.45 -5.33
CA ASP A 99 5.17 5.81 -3.94
C ASP A 99 6.44 5.54 -3.11
N PRO A 100 6.87 6.47 -2.22
CA PRO A 100 8.13 6.33 -1.49
C PRO A 100 7.97 5.40 -0.27
N PRO A 101 8.62 4.21 -0.24
CA PRO A 101 8.57 3.33 0.93
C PRO A 101 9.23 3.96 2.16
N GLU A 102 10.12 4.91 2.00
CA GLU A 102 10.79 5.66 3.07
C GLU A 102 9.78 6.39 3.98
N ALA A 103 8.64 6.78 3.45
CA ALA A 103 7.57 7.45 4.19
C ALA A 103 6.98 6.56 5.32
N PHE A 104 7.14 5.24 5.25
CA PHE A 104 6.73 4.36 6.35
C PHE A 104 7.45 4.67 7.66
N THR A 105 8.66 5.21 7.65
CA THR A 105 9.35 5.64 8.86
C THR A 105 8.53 6.66 9.66
N GLU A 106 7.94 7.64 8.98
CA GLU A 106 7.08 8.62 9.62
C GLU A 106 5.69 8.06 9.95
N MET A 107 5.14 7.21 9.08
CA MET A 107 3.86 6.55 9.33
C MET A 107 3.90 5.64 10.58
N ILE A 108 5.01 4.94 10.79
CA ILE A 108 5.23 4.12 11.99
C ILE A 108 5.24 5.02 13.24
N ARG A 109 5.84 6.20 13.20
CA ARG A 109 5.80 7.16 14.31
C ARG A 109 4.38 7.63 14.63
N PHE A 110 3.54 7.90 13.62
CA PHE A 110 2.13 8.22 13.84
C PHE A 110 1.38 7.05 14.49
N TRP A 111 1.63 5.82 14.03
CA TRP A 111 1.03 4.63 14.60
C TRP A 111 1.50 4.40 16.06
N GLU A 112 2.78 4.54 16.36
CA GLU A 112 3.31 4.50 17.73
C GLU A 112 2.69 5.57 18.63
N GLY A 113 2.36 6.73 18.06
CA GLY A 113 1.62 7.82 18.71
C GLY A 113 0.14 7.52 18.95
N GLY A 114 -0.34 6.32 18.57
CA GLY A 114 -1.71 5.85 18.81
C GLY A 114 -2.66 5.92 17.61
N ALA A 115 -2.22 6.44 16.45
CA ALA A 115 -3.04 6.47 15.25
C ALA A 115 -3.32 5.03 14.75
N LYS A 116 -4.60 4.66 14.63
CA LYS A 116 -5.01 3.34 14.14
C LYS A 116 -5.00 3.23 12.63
N VAL A 117 -5.09 4.34 11.94
CA VAL A 117 -5.05 4.47 10.48
C VAL A 117 -4.14 5.63 10.13
N VAL A 118 -3.15 5.39 9.29
CA VAL A 118 -2.27 6.42 8.73
C VAL A 118 -2.38 6.37 7.21
N LEU A 119 -2.77 7.48 6.60
CA LEU A 119 -2.97 7.58 5.16
C LEU A 119 -1.88 8.45 4.54
N ALA A 120 -1.17 7.92 3.56
CA ALA A 120 -0.27 8.70 2.73
C ALA A 120 -1.06 9.31 1.56
N MET A 121 -1.11 10.64 1.51
CA MET A 121 -1.85 11.39 0.51
C MET A 121 -0.89 12.14 -0.41
N ARG A 122 -1.19 12.12 -1.71
CA ARG A 122 -0.40 12.84 -2.71
C ARG A 122 -0.55 14.35 -2.53
N LYS A 123 0.56 15.09 -2.63
CA LYS A 123 0.59 16.53 -2.44
C LYS A 123 -0.06 17.28 -3.62
N ASP A 124 0.16 16.78 -4.86
CA ASP A 124 -0.47 17.33 -6.06
C ASP A 124 -0.53 16.29 -7.21
N ARG A 125 -1.21 16.66 -8.31
CA ARG A 125 -1.40 15.85 -9.52
C ARG A 125 -0.77 16.49 -10.77
N ARG A 126 0.35 17.20 -10.62
CA ARG A 126 0.96 17.95 -11.73
C ARG A 126 1.39 17.09 -12.92
N GLY A 127 1.52 15.78 -12.74
CA GLY A 127 1.88 14.83 -13.81
C GLY A 127 0.70 14.20 -14.58
N ASP A 128 -0.56 14.43 -14.15
CA ASP A 128 -1.72 13.82 -14.80
C ASP A 128 -2.18 14.63 -16.04
N PRO A 129 -2.67 13.97 -17.13
CA PRO A 129 -3.26 14.66 -18.27
C PRO A 129 -4.42 15.58 -17.86
N PHE A 130 -4.57 16.72 -18.54
CA PHE A 130 -5.57 17.76 -18.18
C PHE A 130 -7.01 17.21 -18.11
N SER A 131 -7.39 16.33 -19.05
CA SER A 131 -8.72 15.70 -19.08
C SER A 131 -8.97 14.81 -17.85
N THR A 132 -7.99 14.01 -17.46
CA THR A 132 -8.03 13.15 -16.27
C THR A 132 -8.09 14.00 -15.00
N ARG A 133 -7.39 15.13 -14.98
CA ARG A 133 -7.36 16.06 -13.87
C ARG A 133 -8.73 16.74 -13.65
N LEU A 134 -9.40 17.17 -14.72
CA LEU A 134 -10.72 17.80 -14.63
C LEU A 134 -11.79 16.83 -14.13
N LEU A 135 -11.85 15.61 -14.70
CA LEU A 135 -12.76 14.57 -14.24
C LEU A 135 -12.51 14.17 -12.79
N ALA A 136 -11.24 14.05 -12.41
CA ALA A 136 -10.86 13.74 -11.04
C ALA A 136 -11.25 14.86 -10.06
N VAL A 137 -11.14 16.13 -10.43
CA VAL A 137 -11.58 17.26 -9.60
C VAL A 137 -13.09 17.23 -9.37
N ILE A 138 -13.88 17.02 -10.42
CA ILE A 138 -15.34 16.92 -10.34
C ILE A 138 -15.75 15.70 -9.50
N PHE A 139 -15.17 14.53 -9.77
CA PHE A 139 -15.43 13.32 -9.01
C PHE A 139 -15.07 13.49 -7.53
N ASN A 140 -13.89 14.01 -7.23
CA ASN A 140 -13.44 14.21 -5.86
C ASN A 140 -14.28 15.25 -5.12
N TRP A 141 -14.70 16.34 -5.78
CA TRP A 141 -15.59 17.33 -5.20
C TRP A 141 -16.95 16.72 -4.84
N LEU A 142 -17.53 15.93 -5.76
CA LEU A 142 -18.79 15.23 -5.54
C LEU A 142 -18.66 14.19 -4.41
N PHE A 143 -17.57 13.43 -4.44
CA PHE A 143 -17.27 12.39 -3.45
C PHE A 143 -17.03 12.98 -2.05
N GLN A 144 -16.30 14.09 -1.94
CA GLN A 144 -16.13 14.82 -0.68
C GLN A 144 -17.46 15.34 -0.15
N LYS A 145 -18.29 15.93 -1.01
CA LYS A 145 -19.54 16.53 -0.59
C LYS A 145 -20.59 15.51 -0.14
N LEU A 146 -20.60 14.32 -0.76
CA LEU A 146 -21.63 13.30 -0.57
C LEU A 146 -21.20 12.16 0.36
N VAL A 147 -19.91 11.83 0.39
CA VAL A 147 -19.43 10.59 1.05
C VAL A 147 -18.43 10.88 2.16
N PHE A 148 -17.36 11.62 1.90
CA PHE A 148 -16.28 11.87 2.85
C PHE A 148 -15.77 13.33 2.81
N PRO A 149 -16.37 14.24 3.59
CA PRO A 149 -16.01 15.67 3.60
C PRO A 149 -14.55 15.99 3.95
N ARG A 150 -13.85 15.07 4.60
CA ARG A 150 -12.48 15.28 5.11
C ARG A 150 -11.38 14.69 4.22
N LEU A 151 -11.73 14.03 3.09
CA LEU A 151 -10.72 13.51 2.16
C LEU A 151 -10.19 14.59 1.22
N SER A 152 -8.86 14.62 1.06
CA SER A 152 -8.23 15.46 0.03
C SER A 152 -8.58 14.96 -1.38
N PRO A 153 -8.82 15.88 -2.33
CA PRO A 153 -9.10 15.55 -3.73
C PRO A 153 -7.93 14.84 -4.45
N GLN A 154 -6.75 14.76 -3.83
CA GLN A 154 -5.55 14.19 -4.46
C GLN A 154 -5.44 12.67 -4.39
N GLY A 155 -6.26 12.03 -3.55
CA GLY A 155 -6.34 10.58 -3.39
C GLY A 155 -5.29 10.00 -2.45
N ILE A 156 -5.63 8.80 -1.92
CA ILE A 156 -4.76 8.02 -1.04
C ILE A 156 -3.84 7.18 -1.93
N GLY A 157 -2.53 7.28 -1.72
CA GLY A 157 -1.54 6.45 -2.41
C GLY A 157 -1.34 5.11 -1.72
N PHE A 158 -0.96 5.15 -0.45
CA PHE A 158 -0.70 3.96 0.37
C PHE A 158 -1.10 4.24 1.83
N PHE A 159 -1.05 3.23 2.69
CA PHE A 159 -1.49 3.35 4.07
C PHE A 159 -0.69 2.46 5.02
N LEU A 160 -0.77 2.77 6.31
CA LEU A 160 -0.38 1.92 7.43
C LEU A 160 -1.54 1.84 8.41
N ILE A 161 -1.90 0.63 8.81
CA ILE A 161 -3.04 0.39 9.71
C ILE A 161 -2.63 -0.52 10.87
N ASP A 162 -3.25 -0.30 12.02
CA ASP A 162 -3.11 -1.16 13.19
C ASP A 162 -3.64 -2.58 12.91
N ARG A 163 -3.11 -3.60 13.57
CA ARG A 163 -3.55 -5.00 13.44
C ARG A 163 -5.05 -5.15 13.64
N GLY A 164 -5.64 -4.45 14.60
CA GLY A 164 -7.09 -4.49 14.83
C GLY A 164 -7.88 -4.05 13.61
N VAL A 165 -7.45 -2.98 12.94
CA VAL A 165 -8.08 -2.48 11.69
C VAL A 165 -7.88 -3.47 10.55
N ALA A 166 -6.67 -4.05 10.40
CA ALA A 166 -6.39 -5.07 9.39
C ALA A 166 -7.31 -6.30 9.55
N ASN A 167 -7.53 -6.75 10.78
CA ASN A 167 -8.43 -7.86 11.06
C ASN A 167 -9.90 -7.53 10.69
N LEU A 168 -10.36 -6.30 10.97
CA LEU A 168 -11.71 -5.85 10.55
C LEU A 168 -11.86 -5.84 9.03
N LEU A 169 -10.83 -5.40 8.29
CA LEU A 169 -10.83 -5.43 6.81
C LEU A 169 -11.02 -6.85 6.27
N ILE A 170 -10.26 -7.83 6.80
CA ILE A 170 -10.36 -9.22 6.36
C ILE A 170 -11.74 -9.81 6.69
N GLN A 171 -12.31 -9.46 7.85
CA GLN A 171 -13.60 -9.99 8.30
C GLN A 171 -14.78 -9.40 7.54
N SER A 172 -14.64 -8.23 6.90
CA SER A 172 -15.74 -7.52 6.24
C SER A 172 -16.40 -8.31 5.09
N LYS A 173 -15.67 -9.27 4.47
CA LYS A 173 -16.14 -10.12 3.36
C LYS A 173 -16.71 -9.34 2.15
N GLU A 174 -16.34 -8.05 2.03
CA GLU A 174 -16.77 -7.21 0.91
C GLU A 174 -16.13 -7.69 -0.40
N LYS A 175 -16.98 -8.02 -1.39
CA LYS A 175 -16.51 -8.51 -2.70
C LYS A 175 -15.95 -7.41 -3.59
N ASN A 176 -16.48 -6.20 -3.48
CA ASN A 176 -16.06 -5.02 -4.24
C ASN A 176 -15.42 -3.98 -3.29
N ALA A 177 -14.47 -4.44 -2.48
CA ALA A 177 -13.85 -3.62 -1.47
C ALA A 177 -13.14 -2.41 -2.09
N PHE A 178 -13.47 -1.23 -1.60
CA PHE A 178 -12.68 -0.01 -1.78
C PHE A 178 -11.99 0.28 -0.45
N ILE A 179 -10.78 -0.27 -0.25
CA ILE A 179 -10.08 -0.26 1.03
C ILE A 179 -10.02 1.15 1.64
N PRO A 180 -9.63 2.24 0.92
CA PRO A 180 -9.62 3.57 1.50
C PRO A 180 -10.98 4.02 2.04
N GLY A 181 -12.06 3.72 1.31
CA GLY A 181 -13.42 4.02 1.75
C GLY A 181 -13.82 3.23 2.99
N MET A 182 -13.44 1.95 3.07
CA MET A 182 -13.71 1.11 4.23
C MET A 182 -12.99 1.60 5.48
N LEU A 183 -11.70 1.98 5.36
CA LEU A 183 -10.92 2.54 6.47
C LEU A 183 -11.58 3.78 7.08
N LEU A 184 -12.12 4.65 6.22
CA LEU A 184 -12.82 5.86 6.66
C LEU A 184 -14.21 5.56 7.24
N TRP A 185 -14.92 4.59 6.63
CA TRP A 185 -16.24 4.18 7.09
C TRP A 185 -16.21 3.51 8.47
N MET A 186 -15.12 2.83 8.82
CA MET A 186 -14.90 2.23 10.13
C MET A 186 -14.86 3.24 11.29
N GLY A 187 -14.82 4.56 10.99
CA GLY A 187 -14.92 5.63 11.99
C GLY A 187 -13.62 5.95 12.72
N PHE A 188 -12.50 5.37 12.31
CA PHE A 188 -11.19 5.77 12.83
C PHE A 188 -10.79 7.13 12.26
N GLU A 189 -10.30 8.03 13.11
CA GLU A 189 -9.72 9.30 12.67
C GLU A 189 -8.31 9.03 12.12
N PRO A 190 -8.07 9.23 10.79
CA PRO A 190 -6.78 8.92 10.21
C PRO A 190 -5.77 10.02 10.51
N ALA A 191 -4.52 9.64 10.83
CA ALA A 191 -3.39 10.53 10.66
C ALA A 191 -3.05 10.63 9.16
N ILE A 192 -2.66 11.83 8.71
CA ILE A 192 -2.41 12.10 7.30
C ILE A 192 -0.95 12.49 7.11
N LEU A 193 -0.24 11.76 6.26
CA LEU A 193 1.07 12.09 5.75
C LEU A 193 0.95 12.56 4.29
N THR A 194 1.53 13.69 3.95
CA THR A 194 1.56 14.15 2.55
C THR A 194 2.91 13.88 1.90
N TYR A 195 2.91 13.37 0.67
CA TYR A 195 4.11 13.06 -0.08
C TYR A 195 4.03 13.49 -1.55
N GLU A 196 5.19 13.58 -2.20
CA GLU A 196 5.28 13.81 -3.65
C GLU A 196 5.44 12.47 -4.37
N ARG A 197 4.59 12.23 -5.37
CA ARG A 197 4.63 10.99 -6.15
C ARG A 197 5.66 11.09 -7.26
N ALA A 198 6.52 10.10 -7.40
CA ALA A 198 7.44 10.00 -8.51
C ALA A 198 6.70 9.72 -9.85
N PRO A 199 7.24 10.13 -11.00
CA PRO A 199 6.75 9.68 -12.30
C PRO A 199 6.82 8.15 -12.41
N ARG A 200 5.87 7.56 -13.16
CA ARG A 200 5.86 6.12 -13.39
C ARG A 200 6.97 5.76 -14.37
N GLU A 201 7.89 4.88 -13.97
CA GLU A 201 8.99 4.42 -14.81
C GLU A 201 8.70 3.04 -15.45
N HIS A 202 7.95 2.17 -14.72
CA HIS A 202 7.66 0.79 -15.12
C HIS A 202 6.24 0.36 -14.72
N GLY A 203 5.72 -0.69 -15.40
CA GLY A 203 4.42 -1.32 -15.09
C GLY A 203 3.30 -0.94 -16.08
N VAL A 204 2.21 -1.70 -16.05
CA VAL A 204 1.02 -1.56 -16.92
C VAL A 204 -0.01 -0.63 -16.31
#